data_73ee9d1924c2ce385fa00cae2cee0082
#
_entry.id   73ee9d1924c2ce385fa00cae2cee0082
#
_cell.length_a   1.000
_cell.length_b   1.000
_cell.length_c   1.000
_cell.angle_alpha   90.00
_cell.angle_beta   90.00
_cell.angle_gamma   90.00
#
_symmetry.space_group_name_H-M   'P 1'
#
loop_
_entity.id
_entity.type
_entity.pdbx_description
1 polymer ?
#
loop_
_entity_poly.entity_id
_entity_poly.type
_entity_poly.pdbx_seq_one_letter_code
_entity_poly.pdbx_strand_id
1 'polypeptide(L)'
;MKSLYDFIVKPIGDTYKNEIQVGDKKLLVNTKIESWKFVNRLAKVIEVPKAFKTKINKGDTVVVHQNVFRVFYDMRGEKKKSRSFFKDDMYFCSIDQIYLYKNSKGWHTFGDRCFIQPIKNNNSLTVDKEQKLVGILKYGNSSLEAL
;
A
#
# COMPACT_ATOMS: atom_id res chain seq x y z
N MET A 1 21.52 5.18 -8.81
CA MET A 1 20.44 4.76 -9.69
C MET A 1 19.46 5.91 -9.78
N LYS A 2 18.87 6.19 -10.95
CA LYS A 2 18.00 7.35 -11.15
C LYS A 2 16.84 6.92 -12.02
N SER A 3 15.60 7.24 -11.60
CA SER A 3 14.39 7.02 -12.40
C SER A 3 13.95 8.35 -13.03
N LEU A 4 13.38 8.29 -14.22
CA LEU A 4 12.90 9.48 -14.91
C LEU A 4 11.49 9.84 -14.47
N TYR A 5 10.55 8.90 -14.52
CA TYR A 5 9.12 9.13 -14.28
C TYR A 5 8.57 8.43 -13.04
N ASP A 6 9.13 7.28 -12.67
CA ASP A 6 8.60 6.45 -11.58
C ASP A 6 9.40 6.60 -10.30
N PHE A 7 8.76 6.42 -9.16
CA PHE A 7 9.45 6.17 -7.92
C PHE A 7 10.08 4.78 -7.93
N ILE A 8 11.22 4.62 -7.27
CA ILE A 8 11.77 3.32 -6.96
C ILE A 8 11.52 3.08 -5.48
N VAL A 9 10.79 2.02 -5.18
CA VAL A 9 10.36 1.69 -3.82
C VAL A 9 10.82 0.28 -3.43
N LYS A 10 11.00 0.07 -2.13
CA LYS A 10 11.28 -1.24 -1.55
C LYS A 10 10.19 -1.56 -0.52
N PRO A 11 9.63 -2.78 -0.50
CA PRO A 11 8.64 -3.17 0.49
C PRO A 11 9.23 -3.09 1.91
N ILE A 12 8.42 -2.69 2.87
CA ILE A 12 8.75 -2.74 4.30
C ILE A 12 8.28 -4.09 4.83
N GLY A 13 9.22 -5.00 5.05
CA GLY A 13 8.94 -6.41 5.34
C GLY A 13 8.61 -7.22 4.09
N ASP A 14 7.97 -8.36 4.29
CA ASP A 14 7.61 -9.27 3.21
C ASP A 14 6.57 -8.68 2.27
N THR A 15 6.64 -9.03 0.98
CA THR A 15 5.68 -8.58 -0.03
C THR A 15 4.30 -9.21 0.15
N TYR A 16 4.21 -10.33 0.86
CA TYR A 16 2.99 -11.08 1.09
C TYR A 16 2.89 -11.55 2.55
N LYS A 17 1.79 -11.25 3.21
CA LYS A 17 1.58 -11.52 4.64
C LYS A 17 0.40 -12.48 4.84
N ASN A 18 0.55 -13.70 4.38
CA ASN A 18 -0.46 -14.75 4.55
C ASN A 18 -0.15 -15.76 5.67
N GLU A 19 0.90 -15.51 6.44
CA GLU A 19 1.30 -16.33 7.57
C GLU A 19 1.04 -15.58 8.89
N ILE A 20 0.53 -16.29 9.88
CA ILE A 20 0.42 -15.81 11.27
C ILE A 20 1.28 -16.72 12.15
N GLN A 21 2.08 -16.12 13.00
CA GLN A 21 2.82 -16.85 13.99
C GLN A 21 1.95 -17.09 15.23
N VAL A 22 1.79 -18.37 15.61
CA VAL A 22 1.08 -18.80 16.82
C VAL A 22 2.06 -19.64 17.63
N GLY A 23 2.63 -19.03 18.67
CA GLY A 23 3.73 -19.63 19.43
C GLY A 23 4.94 -19.86 18.52
N ASP A 24 5.47 -21.07 18.52
CA ASP A 24 6.64 -21.47 17.69
C ASP A 24 6.27 -21.92 16.27
N LYS A 25 4.98 -21.91 15.92
CA LYS A 25 4.50 -22.42 14.61
C LYS A 25 3.99 -21.28 13.74
N LYS A 26 4.30 -21.36 12.46
CA LYS A 26 3.74 -20.50 11.42
C LYS A 26 2.51 -21.17 10.80
N LEU A 27 1.37 -20.50 10.88
CA LEU A 27 0.13 -20.94 10.26
C LEU A 27 -0.15 -20.14 9.00
N LEU A 28 -0.39 -20.84 7.89
CA LEU A 28 -0.88 -20.25 6.65
C LEU A 28 -2.36 -19.88 6.81
N VAL A 29 -2.66 -18.59 6.77
CA VAL A 29 -4.04 -18.09 6.90
C VAL A 29 -4.79 -18.21 5.57
N ASN A 30 -4.08 -18.17 4.45
CA ASN A 30 -4.66 -18.28 3.13
C ASN A 30 -3.68 -18.92 2.14
N THR A 31 -4.18 -19.92 1.44
CA THR A 31 -3.44 -20.60 0.36
C THR A 31 -3.53 -19.89 -0.99
N LYS A 32 -4.47 -18.92 -1.14
CA LYS A 32 -4.62 -18.13 -2.37
C LYS A 32 -3.53 -17.07 -2.45
N ILE A 33 -2.45 -17.39 -3.13
CA ILE A 33 -1.28 -16.52 -3.27
C ILE A 33 -1.59 -15.19 -3.97
N GLU A 34 -2.64 -15.12 -4.75
CA GLU A 34 -3.06 -13.91 -5.48
C GLU A 34 -4.06 -13.03 -4.70
N SER A 35 -4.39 -13.38 -3.46
CA SER A 35 -5.33 -12.59 -2.69
C SER A 35 -4.77 -11.20 -2.38
N TRP A 36 -5.40 -10.18 -2.91
CA TRP A 36 -5.04 -8.77 -2.71
C TRP A 36 -5.03 -8.33 -1.25
N LYS A 37 -5.77 -9.02 -0.38
CA LYS A 37 -5.88 -8.73 1.06
C LYS A 37 -4.56 -8.93 1.81
N PHE A 38 -3.72 -9.82 1.33
CA PHE A 38 -2.46 -10.20 1.97
C PHE A 38 -1.23 -9.55 1.32
N VAL A 39 -1.42 -8.84 0.20
CA VAL A 39 -0.32 -8.09 -0.43
C VAL A 39 0.06 -6.92 0.46
N ASN A 40 1.34 -6.79 0.76
CA ASN A 40 1.89 -5.64 1.47
C ASN A 40 1.70 -4.38 0.63
N ARG A 41 1.36 -3.28 1.27
CA ARG A 41 1.18 -1.97 0.62
C ARG A 41 2.14 -0.91 1.15
N LEU A 42 2.94 -1.26 2.16
CA LEU A 42 3.90 -0.35 2.76
C LEU A 42 5.24 -0.46 2.06
N ALA A 43 5.77 0.66 1.63
CA ALA A 43 7.04 0.75 0.95
C ALA A 43 7.88 1.91 1.47
N LYS A 44 9.20 1.77 1.37
CA LYS A 44 10.16 2.85 1.57
C LYS A 44 10.61 3.39 0.22
N VAL A 45 10.61 4.69 0.05
CA VAL A 45 11.10 5.36 -1.17
C VAL A 45 12.62 5.30 -1.21
N ILE A 46 13.17 4.66 -2.22
CA ILE A 46 14.61 4.56 -2.46
C ILE A 46 15.08 5.67 -3.39
N GLU A 47 14.28 5.98 -4.41
CA GLU A 47 14.60 7.06 -5.35
C GLU A 47 13.33 7.74 -5.82
N VAL A 48 13.41 9.04 -6.06
CA VAL A 48 12.30 9.87 -6.55
C VAL A 48 12.45 10.14 -8.05
N PRO A 49 11.36 10.33 -8.80
CA PRO A 49 11.42 10.68 -10.21
C PRO A 49 12.12 12.03 -10.42
N LYS A 50 12.80 12.16 -11.57
CA LYS A 50 13.51 13.39 -11.93
C LYS A 50 12.69 14.34 -12.80
N ALA A 51 11.75 13.82 -13.55
CA ALA A 51 10.98 14.60 -14.52
C ALA A 51 10.05 15.62 -13.87
N PHE A 52 9.67 15.41 -12.61
CA PHE A 52 8.77 16.32 -11.89
C PHE A 52 9.10 16.37 -10.39
N LYS A 53 8.77 17.49 -9.77
CA LYS A 53 8.94 17.69 -8.31
C LYS A 53 7.72 17.14 -7.57
N THR A 54 7.97 16.44 -6.46
CA THR A 54 6.93 15.91 -5.57
C THR A 54 7.18 16.34 -4.13
N LYS A 55 6.16 16.24 -3.29
CA LYS A 55 6.29 16.42 -1.84
C LYS A 55 6.90 15.20 -1.13
N ILE A 56 7.05 14.09 -1.86
CA ILE A 56 7.62 12.83 -1.37
C ILE A 56 9.13 12.85 -1.58
N ASN A 57 9.88 12.53 -0.53
CA ASN A 57 11.33 12.53 -0.54
C ASN A 57 11.88 11.09 -0.44
N LYS A 58 13.14 10.93 -0.81
CA LYS A 58 13.88 9.71 -0.57
C LYS A 58 13.93 9.39 0.93
N GLY A 59 13.60 8.15 1.27
CA GLY A 59 13.52 7.69 2.65
C GLY A 59 12.13 7.73 3.26
N ASP A 60 11.16 8.46 2.65
CA ASP A 60 9.78 8.48 3.11
C ASP A 60 9.14 7.10 3.00
N THR A 61 8.16 6.85 3.86
CA THR A 61 7.31 5.66 3.78
C THR A 61 6.07 5.99 2.97
N VAL A 62 5.70 5.12 2.04
CA VAL A 62 4.51 5.30 1.20
C VAL A 62 3.57 4.11 1.29
N VAL A 63 2.28 4.38 1.13
CA VAL A 63 1.25 3.35 0.91
C VAL A 63 0.97 3.29 -0.57
N VAL A 64 1.24 2.12 -1.17
CA VAL A 64 1.14 1.92 -2.61
C VAL A 64 0.00 0.97 -2.98
N HIS A 65 -0.39 1.04 -4.25
CA HIS A 65 -1.37 0.11 -4.81
C HIS A 65 -0.85 -1.34 -4.73
N GLN A 66 -1.76 -2.26 -4.44
CA GLN A 66 -1.44 -3.70 -4.29
C GLN A 66 -0.71 -4.31 -5.49
N ASN A 67 -0.96 -3.81 -6.70
CA ASN A 67 -0.34 -4.34 -7.92
C ASN A 67 1.18 -4.13 -7.95
N VAL A 68 1.72 -3.19 -7.17
CA VAL A 68 3.17 -2.94 -7.12
C VAL A 68 3.91 -4.16 -6.61
N PHE A 69 3.41 -4.80 -5.55
CA PHE A 69 4.06 -5.97 -4.93
C PHE A 69 3.35 -7.30 -5.21
N ARG A 70 2.36 -7.27 -6.11
CA ARG A 70 1.60 -8.48 -6.45
C ARG A 70 2.52 -9.58 -6.96
N VAL A 71 2.20 -10.80 -6.53
CA VAL A 71 2.80 -12.03 -7.02
C VAL A 71 1.71 -12.83 -7.73
N PHE A 72 2.03 -13.48 -8.82
CA PHE A 72 1.10 -14.34 -9.57
C PHE A 72 1.82 -15.58 -10.11
N TYR A 73 1.06 -16.57 -10.50
CA TYR A 73 1.57 -17.71 -11.25
C TYR A 73 1.32 -17.51 -12.74
N ASP A 74 2.31 -17.83 -13.56
CA ASP A 74 2.14 -17.85 -14.99
C ASP A 74 1.40 -19.11 -15.46
N MET A 75 1.16 -19.23 -16.77
CA MET A 75 0.47 -20.38 -17.36
C MET A 75 1.23 -21.72 -17.19
N ARG A 76 2.52 -21.66 -16.82
CA ARG A 76 3.35 -22.82 -16.53
C ARG A 76 3.39 -23.18 -15.04
N GLY A 77 2.68 -22.43 -14.21
CA GLY A 77 2.65 -22.60 -12.76
C GLY A 77 3.89 -22.02 -12.05
N GLU A 78 4.71 -21.22 -12.74
CA GLU A 78 5.87 -20.58 -12.14
C GLU A 78 5.48 -19.28 -11.44
N LYS A 79 5.97 -19.08 -10.22
CA LYS A 79 5.77 -17.86 -9.43
C LYS A 79 6.51 -16.69 -10.06
N LYS A 80 5.77 -15.65 -10.43
CA LYS A 80 6.30 -14.42 -11.02
C LYS A 80 6.00 -13.22 -10.11
N LYS A 81 6.92 -12.28 -10.08
CA LYS A 81 6.75 -10.97 -9.47
C LYS A 81 5.97 -10.04 -10.42
N SER A 82 5.37 -8.97 -9.87
CA SER A 82 4.63 -7.98 -10.66
C SER A 82 5.46 -7.36 -11.78
N ARG A 83 4.79 -6.73 -12.73
CA ARG A 83 5.47 -5.94 -13.78
C ARG A 83 6.29 -4.76 -13.23
N SER A 84 5.96 -4.32 -12.01
CA SER A 84 6.69 -3.26 -11.30
C SER A 84 8.05 -3.71 -10.78
N PHE A 85 8.31 -5.03 -10.70
CA PHE A 85 9.58 -5.54 -10.20
C PHE A 85 10.75 -5.10 -11.06
N PHE A 86 11.78 -4.55 -10.43
CA PHE A 86 13.00 -4.13 -11.07
C PHE A 86 14.16 -5.09 -10.76
N LYS A 87 14.73 -5.00 -9.56
CA LYS A 87 15.82 -5.87 -9.08
C LYS A 87 15.98 -5.72 -7.57
N ASP A 88 16.63 -6.66 -6.91
CA ASP A 88 17.02 -6.58 -5.50
C ASP A 88 15.89 -6.10 -4.56
N ASP A 89 14.68 -6.67 -4.73
CA ASP A 89 13.45 -6.29 -4.05
C ASP A 89 13.03 -4.82 -4.25
N MET A 90 13.52 -4.18 -5.30
CA MET A 90 13.09 -2.86 -5.73
C MET A 90 12.03 -2.95 -6.81
N TYR A 91 11.08 -2.02 -6.76
CA TYR A 91 9.93 -1.97 -7.64
C TYR A 91 9.75 -0.54 -8.16
N PHE A 92 9.36 -0.43 -9.42
CA PHE A 92 8.86 0.82 -9.97
C PHE A 92 7.45 1.08 -9.47
N CYS A 93 7.18 2.31 -9.11
CA CYS A 93 5.86 2.75 -8.65
C CYS A 93 5.53 4.08 -9.31
N SER A 94 4.52 4.09 -10.13
CA SER A 94 4.06 5.33 -10.77
C SER A 94 3.32 6.22 -9.76
N ILE A 95 3.20 7.50 -10.08
CA ILE A 95 2.67 8.51 -9.19
C ILE A 95 1.21 8.25 -8.79
N ASP A 96 0.42 7.71 -9.69
CA ASP A 96 -0.98 7.34 -9.49
C ASP A 96 -1.17 6.12 -8.56
N GLN A 97 -0.12 5.34 -8.38
CA GLN A 97 -0.12 4.16 -7.49
C GLN A 97 0.20 4.50 -6.04
N ILE A 98 0.56 5.74 -5.72
CA ILE A 98 0.81 6.18 -4.35
C ILE A 98 -0.45 6.81 -3.77
N TYR A 99 -0.85 6.35 -2.60
CA TYR A 99 -2.08 6.81 -1.93
C TYR A 99 -1.78 7.75 -0.77
N LEU A 100 -0.77 7.42 0.01
CA LEU A 100 -0.42 8.09 1.25
C LEU A 100 1.09 8.08 1.39
N TYR A 101 1.66 9.12 1.98
CA TYR A 101 3.08 9.14 2.33
C TYR A 101 3.28 9.64 3.76
N LYS A 102 4.35 9.18 4.38
CA LYS A 102 4.77 9.56 5.73
C LYS A 102 6.14 10.19 5.67
N ASN A 103 6.22 11.42 6.11
CA ASN A 103 7.47 12.14 6.33
C ASN A 103 7.70 12.38 7.84
N SER A 104 8.66 13.24 8.21
CA SER A 104 8.95 13.61 9.61
C SER A 104 7.77 14.26 10.35
N LYS A 105 6.83 14.89 9.62
CA LYS A 105 5.65 15.57 10.18
C LYS A 105 4.44 14.65 10.35
N GLY A 106 4.47 13.43 9.82
CA GLY A 106 3.38 12.48 9.90
C GLY A 106 2.89 11.98 8.55
N TRP A 107 1.65 11.44 8.54
CA TRP A 107 1.01 10.92 7.34
C TRP A 107 0.28 12.02 6.57
N HIS A 108 0.43 12.03 5.26
CA HIS A 108 -0.20 12.96 4.33
C HIS A 108 -0.78 12.20 3.15
N THR A 109 -1.91 12.68 2.65
CA THR A 109 -2.51 12.16 1.41
C THR A 109 -1.71 12.61 0.21
N PHE A 110 -1.81 11.83 -0.85
CA PHE A 110 -1.21 12.16 -2.13
C PHE A 110 -2.27 12.26 -3.23
N GLY A 111 -2.26 13.38 -3.97
CA GLY A 111 -3.31 13.70 -4.94
C GLY A 111 -4.64 14.06 -4.27
N ASP A 112 -5.75 13.82 -4.96
CA ASP A 112 -7.11 14.18 -4.53
C ASP A 112 -7.77 13.10 -3.66
N ARG A 113 -6.98 12.29 -2.97
CA ARG A 113 -7.49 11.18 -2.14
C ARG A 113 -7.72 11.62 -0.71
N CYS A 114 -8.70 11.02 -0.07
CA CYS A 114 -8.93 11.12 1.37
C CYS A 114 -9.02 9.73 1.99
N PHE A 115 -8.76 9.64 3.29
CA PHE A 115 -8.84 8.40 4.05
C PHE A 115 -9.86 8.53 5.17
N ILE A 116 -10.84 7.64 5.15
CA ILE A 116 -11.95 7.61 6.09
C ILE A 116 -11.84 6.34 6.92
N GLN A 117 -11.96 6.49 8.22
CA GLN A 117 -12.09 5.37 9.14
C GLN A 117 -13.57 5.03 9.31
N PRO A 118 -14.01 3.81 8.97
CA PRO A 118 -15.39 3.41 9.20
C PRO A 118 -15.72 3.39 10.70
N ILE A 119 -16.95 3.74 11.05
CA ILE A 119 -17.45 3.68 12.42
C ILE A 119 -17.98 2.27 12.66
N LYS A 120 -17.51 1.65 13.75
CA LYS A 120 -18.01 0.33 14.13
C LYS A 120 -19.48 0.40 14.55
N ASN A 121 -20.23 -0.60 14.15
CA ASN A 121 -21.61 -0.76 14.60
C ASN A 121 -21.59 -1.48 15.96
N ASN A 122 -22.06 -0.81 16.99
CA ASN A 122 -22.11 -1.38 18.36
C ASN A 122 -23.34 -2.26 18.60
N ASN A 123 -24.27 -2.34 17.63
CA ASN A 123 -25.44 -3.20 17.74
C ASN A 123 -25.06 -4.64 17.42
N SER A 124 -25.06 -5.49 18.45
CA SER A 124 -24.75 -6.92 18.35
C SER A 124 -25.76 -7.72 17.51
N LEU A 125 -26.92 -7.13 17.18
CA LEU A 125 -27.99 -7.76 16.40
C LEU A 125 -27.87 -7.54 14.88
N THR A 126 -26.93 -6.72 14.42
CA THR A 126 -26.75 -6.46 12.99
C THR A 126 -25.57 -7.26 12.43
N VAL A 127 -25.77 -7.84 11.25
CA VAL A 127 -24.74 -8.57 10.51
C VAL A 127 -23.59 -7.62 10.06
N ASP A 128 -23.90 -6.35 9.87
CA ASP A 128 -22.94 -5.35 9.45
C ASP A 128 -22.09 -4.86 10.64
N LYS A 129 -20.79 -5.15 10.58
CA LYS A 129 -19.81 -4.73 11.60
C LYS A 129 -19.50 -3.24 11.57
N GLU A 130 -19.89 -2.52 10.52
CA GLU A 130 -19.60 -1.12 10.26
C GLU A 130 -20.87 -0.39 9.84
N GLN A 131 -20.97 0.89 10.22
CA GLN A 131 -22.07 1.76 9.78
C GLN A 131 -21.89 2.09 8.30
N LYS A 132 -22.94 1.90 7.51
CA LYS A 132 -22.90 2.17 6.07
C LYS A 132 -22.87 3.67 5.81
N LEU A 133 -22.04 4.09 4.87
CA LEU A 133 -21.93 5.46 4.35
C LEU A 133 -21.55 6.53 5.40
N VAL A 134 -21.07 6.13 6.57
CA VAL A 134 -20.62 7.04 7.63
C VAL A 134 -19.21 6.66 8.09
N GLY A 135 -18.36 7.66 8.27
CA GLY A 135 -16.99 7.45 8.71
C GLY A 135 -16.34 8.72 9.22
N ILE A 136 -15.21 8.56 9.90
CA ILE A 136 -14.39 9.66 10.41
C ILE A 136 -13.28 9.95 9.41
N LEU A 137 -13.21 11.17 8.90
CA LEU A 137 -12.11 11.60 8.05
C LEU A 137 -10.80 11.61 8.87
N LYS A 138 -9.83 10.79 8.46
CA LYS A 138 -8.51 10.71 9.12
C LYS A 138 -7.46 11.56 8.42
N TYR A 139 -7.45 11.51 7.10
CA TYR A 139 -6.53 12.30 6.28
C TYR A 139 -7.33 12.88 5.11
N GLY A 140 -7.46 14.20 5.10
CA GLY A 140 -8.10 14.96 4.05
C GLY A 140 -7.10 15.32 2.94
N ASN A 141 -7.62 15.83 1.84
CA ASN A 141 -6.85 16.50 0.81
C ASN A 141 -7.02 18.03 0.94
N SER A 142 -6.24 18.78 0.18
CA SER A 142 -6.28 20.25 0.21
C SER A 142 -7.63 20.85 -0.15
N SER A 143 -8.46 20.14 -0.91
CA SER A 143 -9.82 20.59 -1.28
C SER A 143 -10.81 20.45 -0.13
N LEU A 144 -10.59 19.50 0.79
CA LEU A 144 -11.43 19.27 1.97
C LEU A 144 -11.03 20.12 3.17
N GLU A 145 -9.76 20.56 3.24
CA GLU A 145 -9.28 21.46 4.28
C GLU A 145 -9.79 22.90 4.10
N ALA A 146 -10.34 23.20 2.93
CA ALA A 146 -10.91 24.51 2.60
C ALA A 146 -12.43 24.62 2.90
N LEU A 147 -13.06 23.56 3.40
CA LEU A 147 -14.47 23.52 3.85
C LEU A 147 -14.54 23.57 5.37
#